data_4f0b4194067ccfc5c0aa423c66fe7a70
#
_entry.id   4f0b4194067ccfc5c0aa423c66fe7a70
#
_cell.length_a   1.000
_cell.length_b   1.000
_cell.length_c   1.000
_cell.angle_alpha   90.00
_cell.angle_beta   90.00
_cell.angle_gamma   90.00
#
_symmetry.space_group_name_H-M   'P 1'
#
loop_
_entity.id
_entity.type
_entity.pdbx_description
1 polymer ?
#
loop_
_entity_poly.entity_id
_entity_poly.type
_entity_poly.pdbx_seq_one_letter_code
_entity_poly.pdbx_strand_id
1 'polypeptide(L)'
;NGPAGSKWGKVRTANGNREPYNVKFWEIDNETWHTQAREYAEEVIRLAPLMKKVDSSIKLLACGSGGMGRNDRNGMPYNRTVIERCAGVLDYISIHHYENPDRFADGPLNYEAFFRELGKIIKGSSNPALKIYVSEWNAQSTDWRTGLYCGGLLNAFERCSDILTMGGPALFLRHTSANSWDNAFINFDQSGWFAAPN
;
A
#
# COMPACT_ATOMS: atom_id res chain seq x y z
N ASN A 1 1.75 18.19 9.58
CA ASN A 1 3.06 18.51 10.19
C ASN A 1 3.24 20.02 10.56
N GLY A 2 2.20 20.86 10.44
CA GLY A 2 2.27 22.28 10.75
C GLY A 2 2.58 22.60 12.22
N PRO A 3 3.27 23.74 12.51
CA PRO A 3 3.61 24.14 13.86
C PRO A 3 2.36 24.39 14.72
N ALA A 4 2.49 24.37 16.06
CA ALA A 4 1.38 24.50 17.01
C ALA A 4 0.52 25.77 16.78
N GLY A 5 1.11 26.87 16.31
CA GLY A 5 0.42 28.12 16.00
C GLY A 5 -0.37 28.14 14.70
N SER A 6 -0.19 27.17 13.80
CA SER A 6 -0.96 27.07 12.55
C SER A 6 -2.41 26.70 12.80
N LYS A 7 -3.30 26.90 11.81
CA LYS A 7 -4.74 26.56 11.91
C LYS A 7 -4.94 25.14 12.46
N TRP A 8 -4.38 24.15 11.82
CA TRP A 8 -4.52 22.74 12.23
C TRP A 8 -3.62 22.35 13.41
N GLY A 9 -2.49 23.05 13.60
CA GLY A 9 -1.65 22.89 14.77
C GLY A 9 -2.35 23.29 16.07
N LYS A 10 -3.18 24.33 16.04
CA LYS A 10 -4.03 24.73 17.20
C LYS A 10 -5.04 23.63 17.53
N VAL A 11 -5.71 23.03 16.53
CA VAL A 11 -6.64 21.91 16.74
C VAL A 11 -5.92 20.71 17.35
N ARG A 12 -4.78 20.32 16.78
CA ARG A 12 -3.96 19.23 17.33
C ARG A 12 -3.56 19.50 18.79
N THR A 13 -3.13 20.73 19.08
CA THR A 13 -2.73 21.13 20.46
C THR A 13 -3.90 21.05 21.43
N ALA A 14 -5.10 21.50 21.01
CA ALA A 14 -6.32 21.40 21.81
C ALA A 14 -6.69 19.93 22.10
N ASN A 15 -6.36 18.99 21.17
CA ASN A 15 -6.54 17.54 21.35
C ASN A 15 -5.40 16.89 22.17
N GLY A 16 -4.56 17.66 22.84
CA GLY A 16 -3.50 17.17 23.74
C GLY A 16 -2.14 16.93 23.07
N ASN A 17 -1.99 17.17 21.77
CA ASN A 17 -0.75 16.89 21.04
C ASN A 17 -0.14 18.18 20.48
N ARG A 18 0.76 18.82 21.24
CA ARG A 18 1.40 20.06 20.82
C ARG A 18 2.33 19.89 19.63
N GLU A 19 3.15 18.85 19.68
CA GLU A 19 4.14 18.59 18.63
C GLU A 19 3.52 17.93 17.40
N PRO A 20 4.02 18.20 16.19
CA PRO A 20 3.62 17.50 14.97
C PRO A 20 3.80 15.99 15.08
N TYR A 21 2.85 15.20 14.56
CA TYR A 21 3.00 13.75 14.44
C TYR A 21 4.11 13.33 13.47
N ASN A 22 4.58 14.26 12.67
CA ASN A 22 5.68 14.06 11.72
C ASN A 22 5.45 12.91 10.73
N VAL A 23 4.22 12.78 10.25
CA VAL A 23 3.85 11.77 9.24
C VAL A 23 4.69 11.98 8.00
N LYS A 24 5.40 10.93 7.56
CA LYS A 24 6.37 11.01 6.47
C LYS A 24 5.87 10.39 5.17
N PHE A 25 5.05 9.35 5.22
CA PHE A 25 4.58 8.64 4.03
C PHE A 25 3.19 9.13 3.66
N TRP A 26 3.03 9.56 2.40
CA TRP A 26 1.78 10.10 1.88
C TRP A 26 1.48 9.48 0.52
N GLU A 27 0.43 8.71 0.45
CA GLU A 27 -0.10 8.21 -0.80
C GLU A 27 -0.99 9.25 -1.47
N ILE A 28 -0.84 9.41 -2.77
CA ILE A 28 -1.65 10.32 -3.56
C ILE A 28 -2.84 9.53 -4.09
N ASP A 29 -3.99 9.72 -3.43
CA ASP A 29 -5.24 9.01 -3.69
C ASP A 29 -5.20 7.53 -3.25
N ASN A 30 -6.27 6.77 -3.54
CA ASN A 30 -6.45 5.37 -3.18
C ASN A 30 -7.20 4.63 -4.28
N GLU A 31 -6.70 3.43 -4.66
CA GLU A 31 -7.38 2.50 -5.58
C GLU A 31 -7.84 3.14 -6.91
N THR A 32 -6.96 3.90 -7.54
CA THR A 32 -7.27 4.71 -8.72
C THR A 32 -7.33 3.94 -10.03
N TRP A 33 -7.25 2.63 -10.02
CA TRP A 33 -7.33 1.80 -11.25
C TRP A 33 -8.68 1.82 -11.99
N HIS A 34 -9.69 2.48 -11.43
CA HIS A 34 -10.94 2.80 -12.13
C HIS A 34 -10.82 4.00 -13.08
N THR A 35 -9.74 4.79 -12.96
CA THR A 35 -9.41 5.90 -13.86
C THR A 35 -8.39 5.48 -14.91
N GLN A 36 -8.16 6.32 -15.92
CA GLN A 36 -7.09 6.10 -16.88
C GLN A 36 -5.73 6.34 -16.21
N ALA A 37 -4.80 5.41 -16.33
CA ALA A 37 -3.46 5.52 -15.73
C ALA A 37 -2.74 6.82 -16.11
N ARG A 38 -2.97 7.33 -17.32
CA ARG A 38 -2.38 8.58 -17.79
C ARG A 38 -2.94 9.78 -17.04
N GLU A 39 -4.26 9.85 -16.89
CA GLU A 39 -4.94 10.93 -16.18
C GLU A 39 -4.51 10.97 -14.72
N TYR A 40 -4.47 9.82 -14.06
CA TYR A 40 -3.96 9.70 -12.71
C TYR A 40 -2.50 10.16 -12.60
N ALA A 41 -1.65 9.74 -13.52
CA ALA A 41 -0.24 10.15 -13.54
C ALA A 41 -0.07 11.68 -13.70
N GLU A 42 -0.91 12.33 -14.48
CA GLU A 42 -0.92 13.79 -14.63
C GLU A 42 -1.28 14.49 -13.32
N GLU A 43 -2.26 13.96 -12.57
CA GLU A 43 -2.58 14.47 -11.23
C GLU A 43 -1.44 14.27 -10.23
N VAL A 44 -0.78 13.11 -10.22
CA VAL A 44 0.41 12.87 -9.38
C VAL A 44 1.51 13.89 -9.67
N ILE A 45 1.83 14.13 -10.93
CA ILE A 45 2.85 15.12 -11.35
C ILE A 45 2.47 16.53 -10.89
N ARG A 46 1.18 16.86 -10.93
CA ARG A 46 0.67 18.17 -10.49
C ARG A 46 0.74 18.34 -8.98
N LEU A 47 0.36 17.29 -8.21
CA LEU A 47 0.24 17.36 -6.74
C LEU A 47 1.58 17.21 -6.02
N ALA A 48 2.46 16.35 -6.49
CA ALA A 48 3.72 16.02 -5.82
C ALA A 48 4.57 17.26 -5.45
N PRO A 49 4.84 18.21 -6.34
CA PRO A 49 5.61 19.41 -5.97
C PRO A 49 4.87 20.31 -4.97
N LEU A 50 3.55 20.35 -5.01
CA LEU A 50 2.75 21.11 -4.04
C LEU A 50 2.86 20.52 -2.63
N MET A 51 2.80 19.19 -2.52
CA MET A 51 2.97 18.49 -1.26
C MET A 51 4.39 18.66 -0.70
N LYS A 52 5.41 18.49 -1.53
CA LYS A 52 6.82 18.70 -1.17
C LYS A 52 7.12 20.16 -0.78
N LYS A 53 6.39 21.12 -1.32
CA LYS A 53 6.51 22.54 -0.91
C LYS A 53 6.01 22.77 0.51
N VAL A 54 5.01 21.99 0.97
CA VAL A 54 4.49 22.07 2.35
C VAL A 54 5.45 21.41 3.34
N ASP A 55 5.99 20.24 2.98
CA ASP A 55 6.99 19.53 3.78
C ASP A 55 7.91 18.73 2.83
N SER A 56 9.12 19.22 2.61
CA SER A 56 10.09 18.59 1.71
C SER A 56 10.59 17.22 2.19
N SER A 57 10.40 16.90 3.46
CA SER A 57 10.88 15.66 4.08
C SER A 57 9.93 14.46 3.91
N ILE A 58 8.73 14.67 3.38
CA ILE A 58 7.77 13.58 3.15
C ILE A 58 8.19 12.66 2.03
N LYS A 59 7.71 11.43 2.09
CA LYS A 59 7.84 10.42 1.04
C LYS A 59 6.51 10.30 0.32
N LEU A 60 6.56 10.32 -1.01
CA LEU A 60 5.36 10.28 -1.84
C LEU A 60 5.19 8.92 -2.49
N LEU A 61 3.96 8.44 -2.42
CA LEU A 61 3.51 7.20 -3.00
C LEU A 61 2.46 7.48 -4.07
N ALA A 62 2.47 6.72 -5.15
CA ALA A 62 1.36 6.69 -6.09
C ALA A 62 0.70 5.32 -6.09
N CYS A 63 -0.62 5.29 -6.29
CA CYS A 63 -1.38 4.06 -6.47
C CYS A 63 -0.87 3.29 -7.69
N GLY A 64 -0.52 2.05 -7.45
CA GLY A 64 -0.37 1.02 -8.48
C GLY A 64 -1.49 0.01 -8.34
N SER A 65 -1.44 -1.03 -9.16
CA SER A 65 -2.43 -2.09 -9.22
C SER A 65 -1.78 -3.43 -8.92
N GLY A 66 -2.45 -4.27 -8.14
CA GLY A 66 -1.95 -5.60 -7.75
C GLY A 66 -1.82 -6.60 -8.89
N GLY A 67 -2.54 -6.40 -9.96
CA GLY A 67 -2.37 -7.10 -11.23
C GLY A 67 -2.82 -8.56 -11.29
N MET A 68 -3.29 -9.13 -10.20
CA MET A 68 -3.59 -10.57 -10.08
C MET A 68 -5.03 -10.87 -9.68
N GLY A 69 -5.81 -9.89 -9.26
CA GLY A 69 -7.20 -10.07 -8.85
C GLY A 69 -8.17 -10.07 -10.04
N ARG A 70 -9.32 -10.73 -9.88
CA ARG A 70 -10.37 -10.81 -10.91
C ARG A 70 -10.88 -9.44 -11.39
N ASN A 71 -10.73 -8.39 -10.59
CA ASN A 71 -11.21 -7.04 -10.86
C ASN A 71 -10.12 -6.09 -11.34
N ASP A 72 -8.86 -6.52 -11.35
CA ASP A 72 -7.75 -5.69 -11.78
C ASP A 72 -7.58 -5.75 -13.30
N ARG A 73 -8.37 -4.97 -14.01
CA ARG A 73 -8.36 -4.91 -15.47
C ARG A 73 -7.13 -4.20 -16.03
N ASN A 74 -6.42 -3.43 -15.20
CA ASN A 74 -5.35 -2.54 -15.66
C ASN A 74 -3.95 -3.04 -15.27
N GLY A 75 -3.80 -3.84 -14.22
CA GLY A 75 -2.61 -4.55 -13.80
C GLY A 75 -1.26 -3.95 -14.16
N MET A 76 -0.40 -4.74 -14.73
CA MET A 76 0.95 -4.34 -15.12
C MET A 76 1.00 -3.18 -16.14
N PRO A 77 0.11 -3.09 -17.16
CA PRO A 77 0.05 -1.91 -18.05
C PRO A 77 -0.25 -0.60 -17.31
N TYR A 78 -1.12 -0.64 -16.29
CA TYR A 78 -1.40 0.52 -15.44
C TYR A 78 -0.14 0.94 -14.69
N ASN A 79 0.51 0.01 -14.00
CA ASN A 79 1.74 0.26 -13.24
C ASN A 79 2.85 0.81 -14.12
N ARG A 80 3.04 0.24 -15.30
CA ARG A 80 4.02 0.72 -16.28
C ARG A 80 3.79 2.19 -16.62
N THR A 81 2.55 2.56 -16.95
CA THR A 81 2.20 3.93 -17.31
C THR A 81 2.47 4.90 -16.15
N VAL A 82 2.04 4.55 -14.94
CA VAL A 82 2.27 5.38 -13.74
C VAL A 82 3.77 5.54 -13.47
N ILE A 83 4.55 4.45 -13.48
CA ILE A 83 5.99 4.51 -13.22
C ILE A 83 6.72 5.31 -14.29
N GLU A 84 6.48 5.04 -15.57
CA GLU A 84 7.16 5.73 -16.67
C GLU A 84 6.92 7.24 -16.67
N ARG A 85 5.74 7.68 -16.22
CA ARG A 85 5.39 9.10 -16.19
C ARG A 85 5.77 9.81 -14.89
N CYS A 86 5.65 9.16 -13.74
CA CYS A 86 5.72 9.81 -12.43
C CYS A 86 6.92 9.40 -11.56
N ALA A 87 7.71 8.37 -11.92
CA ALA A 87 8.76 7.87 -11.04
C ALA A 87 9.71 8.96 -10.53
N GLY A 88 9.99 9.99 -11.34
CA GLY A 88 10.87 11.09 -10.98
C GLY A 88 10.38 11.98 -9.83
N VAL A 89 9.11 11.92 -9.46
CA VAL A 89 8.50 12.69 -8.36
C VAL A 89 8.07 11.83 -7.18
N LEU A 90 8.27 10.51 -7.26
CA LEU A 90 7.82 9.53 -6.28
C LEU A 90 8.99 8.88 -5.53
N ASP A 91 8.70 8.43 -4.31
CA ASP A 91 9.59 7.56 -3.53
C ASP A 91 9.12 6.09 -3.60
N TYR A 92 7.79 5.84 -3.77
CA TYR A 92 7.19 4.50 -3.78
C TYR A 92 6.08 4.37 -4.83
N ILE A 93 5.88 3.13 -5.28
CA ILE A 93 4.62 2.69 -5.90
C ILE A 93 3.88 1.81 -4.89
N SER A 94 2.61 2.13 -4.64
CA SER A 94 1.74 1.41 -3.72
C SER A 94 1.03 0.29 -4.46
N ILE A 95 0.93 -0.89 -3.85
CA ILE A 95 0.26 -2.06 -4.42
C ILE A 95 -0.75 -2.59 -3.41
N HIS A 96 -1.99 -2.85 -3.84
CA HIS A 96 -2.98 -3.57 -3.07
C HIS A 96 -3.13 -5.00 -3.59
N HIS A 97 -3.16 -5.97 -2.69
CA HIS A 97 -3.26 -7.38 -3.06
C HIS A 97 -4.18 -8.15 -2.12
N TYR A 98 -5.28 -8.62 -2.68
CA TYR A 98 -6.21 -9.52 -2.01
C TYR A 98 -6.42 -10.77 -2.86
N GLU A 99 -6.25 -11.94 -2.25
CA GLU A 99 -6.30 -13.21 -2.97
C GLU A 99 -7.20 -14.24 -2.27
N ASN A 100 -7.63 -15.22 -3.03
CA ASN A 100 -8.32 -16.38 -2.51
C ASN A 100 -7.33 -17.33 -1.82
N PRO A 101 -7.57 -17.79 -0.58
CA PRO A 101 -6.67 -18.70 0.14
C PRO A 101 -6.47 -20.05 -0.54
N ASP A 102 -7.34 -20.47 -1.47
CA ASP A 102 -7.15 -21.67 -2.29
C ASP A 102 -5.86 -21.60 -3.14
N ARG A 103 -5.34 -20.40 -3.36
CA ARG A 103 -4.07 -20.16 -4.06
C ARG A 103 -2.85 -20.21 -3.13
N PHE A 104 -2.95 -20.78 -1.91
CA PHE A 104 -1.85 -20.80 -0.94
C PHE A 104 -0.56 -21.46 -1.45
N ALA A 105 -0.67 -22.42 -2.36
CA ALA A 105 0.48 -23.14 -2.88
C ALA A 105 1.25 -22.38 -3.98
N ASP A 106 0.57 -21.63 -4.84
CA ASP A 106 1.16 -20.98 -6.01
C ASP A 106 1.01 -19.46 -6.04
N GLY A 107 0.02 -18.91 -5.36
CA GLY A 107 -0.25 -17.46 -5.32
C GLY A 107 0.95 -16.64 -4.87
N PRO A 108 1.64 -16.97 -3.77
CA PRO A 108 2.83 -16.24 -3.33
C PRO A 108 3.98 -16.25 -4.37
N LEU A 109 4.16 -17.35 -5.09
CA LEU A 109 5.19 -17.45 -6.15
C LEU A 109 4.83 -16.59 -7.36
N ASN A 110 3.55 -16.59 -7.75
CA ASN A 110 3.06 -15.73 -8.82
C ASN A 110 3.23 -14.25 -8.46
N TYR A 111 3.03 -13.93 -7.18
CA TYR A 111 3.18 -12.55 -6.70
C TYR A 111 4.65 -12.13 -6.62
N GLU A 112 5.54 -13.03 -6.25
CA GLU A 112 6.99 -12.79 -6.37
C GLU A 112 7.38 -12.47 -7.82
N ALA A 113 6.89 -13.25 -8.78
CA ALA A 113 7.12 -13.00 -10.21
C ALA A 113 6.58 -11.62 -10.64
N PHE A 114 5.40 -11.23 -10.15
CA PHE A 114 4.81 -9.90 -10.36
C PHE A 114 5.72 -8.79 -9.82
N PHE A 115 6.23 -8.89 -8.60
CA PHE A 115 7.16 -7.91 -8.04
C PHE A 115 8.45 -7.82 -8.83
N ARG A 116 8.99 -8.94 -9.28
CA ARG A 116 10.20 -8.97 -10.11
C ARG A 116 9.98 -8.27 -11.45
N GLU A 117 8.82 -8.46 -12.08
CA GLU A 117 8.49 -7.75 -13.32
C GLU A 117 8.32 -6.24 -13.07
N LEU A 118 7.64 -5.86 -11.99
CA LEU A 118 7.50 -4.46 -11.59
C LEU A 118 8.88 -3.83 -11.33
N GLY A 119 9.79 -4.57 -10.68
CA GLY A 119 11.17 -4.15 -10.45
C GLY A 119 11.95 -3.88 -11.73
N LYS A 120 11.71 -4.64 -12.81
CA LYS A 120 12.34 -4.37 -14.12
C LYS A 120 11.83 -3.05 -14.71
N ILE A 121 10.54 -2.75 -14.59
CA ILE A 121 9.96 -1.48 -15.03
C ILE A 121 10.57 -0.32 -14.24
N ILE A 122 10.65 -0.45 -12.91
CA ILE A 122 11.27 0.55 -12.03
C ILE A 122 12.71 0.80 -12.44
N LYS A 123 13.49 -0.25 -12.66
CA LYS A 123 14.90 -0.14 -13.04
C LYS A 123 15.11 0.63 -14.36
N GLY A 124 14.17 0.51 -15.28
CA GLY A 124 14.18 1.22 -16.57
C GLY A 124 13.57 2.62 -16.53
N SER A 125 13.05 3.08 -15.40
CA SER A 125 12.36 4.36 -15.24
C SER A 125 13.33 5.53 -14.97
N SER A 126 12.79 6.74 -14.89
CA SER A 126 13.52 7.95 -14.50
C SER A 126 14.00 7.94 -13.03
N ASN A 127 13.52 7.02 -12.22
CA ASN A 127 13.95 6.80 -10.83
C ASN A 127 14.15 5.32 -10.53
N PRO A 128 15.30 4.72 -10.82
CA PRO A 128 15.61 3.34 -10.51
C PRO A 128 15.64 3.02 -8.99
N ALA A 129 15.64 4.04 -8.14
CA ALA A 129 15.60 3.91 -6.69
C ALA A 129 14.17 3.82 -6.12
N LEU A 130 13.14 4.01 -6.95
CA LEU A 130 11.74 3.84 -6.57
C LEU A 130 11.54 2.45 -5.93
N LYS A 131 10.75 2.38 -4.84
CA LYS A 131 10.49 1.13 -4.13
C LYS A 131 9.01 0.74 -4.20
N ILE A 132 8.74 -0.52 -3.92
CA ILE A 132 7.39 -1.05 -3.78
C ILE A 132 6.99 -1.02 -2.31
N TYR A 133 5.78 -0.56 -2.04
CA TYR A 133 5.06 -0.73 -0.78
C TYR A 133 3.77 -1.49 -1.07
N VAL A 134 3.62 -2.69 -0.53
CA VAL A 134 2.32 -3.39 -0.56
C VAL A 134 1.49 -2.83 0.59
N SER A 135 0.77 -1.74 0.32
CA SER A 135 0.11 -0.93 1.34
C SER A 135 -1.19 -1.57 1.87
N GLU A 136 -1.77 -2.47 1.08
CA GLU A 136 -2.87 -3.32 1.53
C GLU A 136 -2.69 -4.74 1.00
N TRP A 137 -2.80 -5.72 1.89
CA TRP A 137 -2.77 -7.13 1.49
C TRP A 137 -3.43 -8.03 2.52
N ASN A 138 -4.14 -9.05 2.05
CA ASN A 138 -4.69 -10.12 2.86
C ASN A 138 -5.19 -11.28 1.96
N ALA A 139 -5.47 -12.45 2.56
CA ALA A 139 -6.31 -13.47 1.95
C ALA A 139 -7.76 -13.28 2.38
N GLN A 140 -8.71 -13.50 1.45
CA GLN A 140 -10.13 -13.18 1.66
C GLN A 140 -10.89 -14.35 2.32
N SER A 141 -10.40 -14.83 3.47
CA SER A 141 -11.03 -15.90 4.23
C SER A 141 -10.52 -15.93 5.68
N THR A 142 -11.22 -16.66 6.54
CA THR A 142 -10.79 -17.04 7.89
C THR A 142 -10.35 -18.51 7.99
N ASP A 143 -10.18 -19.16 6.86
CA ASP A 143 -9.72 -20.53 6.73
C ASP A 143 -8.22 -20.64 7.08
N TRP A 144 -7.77 -21.81 7.58
CA TRP A 144 -6.37 -22.07 7.91
C TRP A 144 -5.41 -21.89 6.70
N ARG A 145 -5.90 -22.09 5.48
CA ARG A 145 -5.14 -21.81 4.23
C ARG A 145 -4.77 -20.34 4.09
N THR A 146 -5.55 -19.44 4.71
CA THR A 146 -5.22 -18.02 4.80
C THR A 146 -3.87 -17.80 5.47
N GLY A 147 -3.60 -18.47 6.60
CA GLY A 147 -2.30 -18.39 7.27
C GLY A 147 -1.16 -18.90 6.41
N LEU A 148 -1.36 -20.01 5.68
CA LEU A 148 -0.35 -20.53 4.73
C LEU A 148 -0.10 -19.56 3.58
N TYR A 149 -1.15 -18.97 3.04
CA TYR A 149 -1.04 -17.97 1.98
C TYR A 149 -0.27 -16.73 2.47
N CYS A 150 -0.66 -16.16 3.61
CA CYS A 150 -0.04 -14.98 4.19
C CYS A 150 1.44 -15.24 4.55
N GLY A 151 1.76 -16.39 5.14
CA GLY A 151 3.14 -16.78 5.40
C GLY A 151 3.98 -16.93 4.12
N GLY A 152 3.40 -17.52 3.09
CA GLY A 152 4.04 -17.62 1.76
C GLY A 152 4.26 -16.25 1.12
N LEU A 153 3.31 -15.32 1.28
CA LEU A 153 3.42 -13.96 0.76
C LEU A 153 4.50 -13.17 1.50
N LEU A 154 4.59 -13.28 2.83
CA LEU A 154 5.68 -12.66 3.60
C LEU A 154 7.05 -13.16 3.13
N ASN A 155 7.20 -14.46 2.88
CA ASN A 155 8.43 -15.01 2.30
C ASN A 155 8.73 -14.42 0.90
N ALA A 156 7.70 -14.18 0.08
CA ALA A 156 7.88 -13.51 -1.22
C ALA A 156 8.34 -12.06 -1.05
N PHE A 157 7.80 -11.33 -0.05
CA PHE A 157 8.26 -9.98 0.27
C PHE A 157 9.73 -9.96 0.67
N GLU A 158 10.16 -10.88 1.55
CA GLU A 158 11.56 -10.98 1.96
C GLU A 158 12.49 -11.29 0.78
N ARG A 159 12.12 -12.22 -0.09
CA ARG A 159 12.89 -12.53 -1.31
C ARG A 159 12.97 -11.35 -2.29
N CYS A 160 12.00 -10.43 -2.25
CA CYS A 160 11.96 -9.21 -3.06
C CYS A 160 12.45 -7.95 -2.31
N SER A 161 13.11 -8.08 -1.16
CA SER A 161 13.51 -6.96 -0.29
C SER A 161 14.46 -5.94 -0.94
N ASP A 162 15.08 -6.30 -2.05
CA ASP A 162 15.86 -5.37 -2.89
C ASP A 162 14.99 -4.29 -3.56
N ILE A 163 13.72 -4.57 -3.83
CA ILE A 163 12.76 -3.67 -4.49
C ILE A 163 11.54 -3.36 -3.64
N LEU A 164 11.10 -4.28 -2.77
CA LEU A 164 9.95 -4.15 -1.88
C LEU A 164 10.45 -3.90 -0.46
N THR A 165 10.01 -2.81 0.16
CA THR A 165 10.55 -2.39 1.47
C THR A 165 9.52 -2.31 2.58
N MET A 166 8.22 -2.33 2.25
CA MET A 166 7.14 -2.25 3.22
C MET A 166 5.96 -3.12 2.80
N GLY A 167 5.29 -3.75 3.78
CA GLY A 167 4.03 -4.45 3.62
C GLY A 167 3.09 -4.10 4.76
N GLY A 168 1.89 -3.59 4.45
CA GLY A 168 0.84 -3.23 5.40
C GLY A 168 -0.35 -4.18 5.29
N PRO A 169 -0.56 -5.11 6.25
CA PRO A 169 -1.73 -5.98 6.20
C PRO A 169 -3.03 -5.21 6.43
N ALA A 170 -4.05 -5.52 5.66
CA ALA A 170 -5.38 -4.94 5.74
C ALA A 170 -6.46 -6.05 5.80
N LEU A 171 -7.33 -6.05 6.76
CA LEU A 171 -7.45 -5.17 7.92
C LEU A 171 -6.58 -5.73 9.07
N PHE A 172 -5.79 -4.90 9.75
CA PHE A 172 -4.98 -5.40 10.86
C PHE A 172 -5.81 -5.59 12.14
N LEU A 173 -6.58 -4.57 12.53
CA LEU A 173 -7.42 -4.58 13.71
C LEU A 173 -8.90 -4.46 13.33
N ARG A 174 -9.76 -5.28 13.94
CA ARG A 174 -11.21 -5.24 13.76
C ARG A 174 -11.93 -5.40 15.10
N HIS A 175 -12.86 -4.51 15.38
CA HIS A 175 -13.80 -4.71 16.49
C HIS A 175 -14.85 -5.77 16.10
N THR A 176 -15.16 -6.70 17.00
CA THR A 176 -16.04 -7.86 16.71
C THR A 176 -17.47 -7.46 16.28
N SER A 177 -17.91 -6.23 16.60
CA SER A 177 -19.21 -5.71 16.14
C SER A 177 -19.22 -5.19 14.69
N ALA A 178 -18.09 -5.18 14.00
CA ALA A 178 -18.06 -4.77 12.60
C ALA A 178 -18.74 -5.83 11.71
N ASN A 179 -19.46 -5.37 10.66
CA ASN A 179 -20.26 -6.26 9.80
C ASN A 179 -19.48 -6.86 8.63
N SER A 180 -18.21 -6.48 8.47
CA SER A 180 -17.36 -6.89 7.34
C SER A 180 -15.92 -7.11 7.79
N TRP A 181 -15.11 -7.68 6.90
CA TRP A 181 -13.67 -7.89 7.12
C TRP A 181 -13.36 -8.80 8.31
N ASP A 182 -14.09 -9.89 8.44
CA ASP A 182 -13.90 -10.90 9.49
C ASP A 182 -12.53 -11.60 9.43
N ASN A 183 -11.83 -11.48 8.31
CA ASN A 183 -10.46 -11.91 8.07
C ASN A 183 -9.39 -10.92 8.54
N ALA A 184 -9.70 -10.02 9.47
CA ALA A 184 -8.69 -9.15 10.09
C ALA A 184 -7.70 -9.99 10.92
N PHE A 185 -6.43 -9.57 10.94
CA PHE A 185 -5.37 -10.27 11.68
C PHE A 185 -5.67 -10.37 13.18
N ILE A 186 -6.18 -9.29 13.76
CA ILE A 186 -6.56 -9.26 15.18
C ILE A 186 -8.01 -8.77 15.30
N ASN A 187 -8.85 -9.57 15.92
CA ASN A 187 -10.21 -9.24 16.28
C ASN A 187 -10.28 -8.95 17.78
N PHE A 188 -11.01 -7.92 18.19
CA PHE A 188 -11.09 -7.49 19.58
C PHE A 188 -12.47 -6.93 19.95
N ASP A 189 -12.76 -6.94 21.25
CA ASP A 189 -13.87 -6.24 21.90
C ASP A 189 -13.46 -5.78 23.31
N GLN A 190 -14.43 -5.39 24.14
CA GLN A 190 -14.15 -4.95 25.51
C GLN A 190 -13.69 -6.09 26.44
N SER A 191 -13.92 -7.34 26.08
CA SER A 191 -13.57 -8.51 26.90
C SER A 191 -12.20 -9.09 26.56
N GLY A 192 -11.67 -8.84 25.38
CA GLY A 192 -10.39 -9.38 24.95
C GLY A 192 -10.13 -9.29 23.45
N TRP A 193 -9.19 -10.09 22.99
CA TRP A 193 -8.79 -10.18 21.59
C TRP A 193 -8.40 -11.60 21.20
N PHE A 194 -8.48 -11.90 19.92
CA PHE A 194 -7.94 -13.12 19.32
C PHE A 194 -7.32 -12.85 17.95
N ALA A 195 -6.29 -13.60 17.61
CA ALA A 195 -5.67 -13.58 16.29
C ALA A 195 -6.45 -14.47 15.32
N ALA A 196 -6.59 -14.04 14.07
CA ALA A 196 -7.06 -14.86 12.98
C ALA A 196 -5.92 -15.79 12.46
N PRO A 197 -6.21 -16.76 11.57
CA PRO A 197 -5.18 -17.64 11.00
C PRO A 197 -4.12 -16.97 10.14
N ASN A 198 -4.41 -15.77 9.60
CA ASN A 198 -3.56 -14.97 8.73
C ASN A 198 -2.44 -14.21 9.43
#